data_6b93b03133e27482f32d7eb8ddace73a
#
_entry.id   6b93b03133e27482f32d7eb8ddace73a
#
_cell.length_a   1.000
_cell.length_b   1.000
_cell.length_c   1.000
_cell.angle_alpha   90.00
_cell.angle_beta   90.00
_cell.angle_gamma   90.00
#
_symmetry.space_group_name_H-M   'P 1'
#
loop_
_entity.id
_entity.type
_entity.pdbx_description
1 polymer ?
#
loop_
_entity_poly.entity_id
_entity_poly.type
_entity_poly.pdbx_seq_one_letter_code
_entity_poly.pdbx_strand_id
1 'polypeptide(L)'
;MRTNLHSTIDQIYAAATQLSQSVQEMGSIAEASALNLQLQNNEIEQAAVAVNQMSQAAIEVAGNASNTVTESEASTQAAAQGQDKLSATILSIKELTENVLDSSHQAEGLAERTQSISSILDVIRAIANQTNLLALNAAIEAARAGEAGRGFAVVADEVRSLAQRTSASTAEIEGLISSVQQSTQQTASSLRHTATQANLTMQQAASTGEALQVIIHSTATINDRNLLIASAAEQQAQVATEVDRNLSSIRDLSSQTASGAQQTTVASNALSMLANDLNLMVQRFVL
;
A
#
# COMPACT_ATOMS: atom_id res chain seq x y z
N MET A 1 -72.47 -76.28 -10.93
CA MET A 1 -72.40 -75.42 -9.69
C MET A 1 -71.12 -75.69 -8.89
N ARG A 2 -70.77 -76.95 -8.56
CA ARG A 2 -69.58 -77.28 -7.78
C ARG A 2 -68.24 -76.74 -8.40
N THR A 3 -68.06 -76.85 -9.73
CA THR A 3 -66.88 -76.40 -10.45
C THR A 3 -66.65 -74.87 -10.40
N ASN A 4 -67.74 -74.08 -10.47
CA ASN A 4 -67.68 -72.62 -10.38
C ASN A 4 -67.33 -72.16 -8.95
N LEU A 5 -67.83 -72.91 -7.92
CA LEU A 5 -67.52 -72.60 -6.52
C LEU A 5 -66.04 -72.86 -6.21
N HIS A 6 -65.44 -73.97 -6.68
CA HIS A 6 -64.05 -74.31 -6.51
C HIS A 6 -63.15 -73.24 -7.18
N SER A 7 -63.46 -72.87 -8.44
CA SER A 7 -62.69 -71.82 -9.17
C SER A 7 -62.75 -70.48 -8.44
N THR A 8 -63.90 -70.12 -7.85
CA THR A 8 -64.00 -68.84 -7.09
C THR A 8 -63.15 -68.86 -5.78
N ILE A 9 -63.16 -70.02 -5.10
CA ILE A 9 -62.36 -70.22 -3.88
C ILE A 9 -60.88 -70.17 -4.19
N ASP A 10 -60.42 -70.80 -5.28
CA ASP A 10 -58.98 -70.70 -5.72
C ASP A 10 -58.60 -69.29 -6.08
N GLN A 11 -59.48 -68.53 -6.74
CA GLN A 11 -59.19 -67.08 -7.04
C GLN A 11 -59.11 -66.25 -5.77
N ILE A 12 -59.97 -66.49 -4.77
CA ILE A 12 -59.89 -65.76 -3.49
C ILE A 12 -58.61 -66.12 -2.75
N TYR A 13 -58.19 -67.38 -2.74
CA TYR A 13 -56.95 -67.82 -2.13
C TYR A 13 -55.69 -67.14 -2.79
N ALA A 14 -55.68 -67.13 -4.13
CA ALA A 14 -54.63 -66.50 -4.87
C ALA A 14 -54.56 -64.95 -4.59
N ALA A 15 -55.76 -64.32 -4.57
CA ALA A 15 -55.83 -62.87 -4.25
C ALA A 15 -55.39 -62.54 -2.81
N ALA A 16 -55.81 -63.40 -1.83
CA ALA A 16 -55.42 -63.23 -0.43
C ALA A 16 -53.90 -63.42 -0.24
N THR A 17 -53.28 -64.36 -0.96
CA THR A 17 -51.82 -64.59 -0.94
C THR A 17 -51.07 -63.42 -1.55
N GLN A 18 -51.53 -62.94 -2.70
CA GLN A 18 -50.93 -61.76 -3.35
C GLN A 18 -51.08 -60.50 -2.48
N LEU A 19 -52.26 -60.31 -1.85
CA LEU A 19 -52.50 -59.23 -0.89
C LEU A 19 -51.50 -59.29 0.28
N SER A 20 -51.32 -60.50 0.88
CA SER A 20 -50.37 -60.69 1.96
C SER A 20 -48.92 -60.29 1.57
N GLN A 21 -48.47 -60.67 0.36
CA GLN A 21 -47.15 -60.31 -0.14
C GLN A 21 -47.05 -58.84 -0.37
N SER A 22 -47.99 -58.18 -1.02
CA SER A 22 -47.95 -56.72 -1.28
C SER A 22 -48.00 -55.91 0.02
N VAL A 23 -48.70 -56.37 1.02
CA VAL A 23 -48.71 -55.72 2.34
C VAL A 23 -47.42 -55.88 3.08
N GLN A 24 -46.74 -56.99 2.96
CA GLN A 24 -45.41 -57.21 3.56
C GLN A 24 -44.33 -56.29 2.89
N GLU A 25 -44.40 -56.17 1.55
CA GLU A 25 -43.56 -55.23 0.82
C GLU A 25 -43.86 -53.79 1.23
N MET A 26 -45.11 -53.40 1.38
CA MET A 26 -45.49 -52.05 1.82
C MET A 26 -45.03 -51.75 3.25
N GLY A 27 -45.08 -52.73 4.16
CA GLY A 27 -44.49 -52.61 5.50
C GLY A 27 -42.99 -52.35 5.48
N SER A 28 -42.26 -53.13 4.69
CA SER A 28 -40.77 -52.93 4.57
C SER A 28 -40.40 -51.59 3.95
N ILE A 29 -41.17 -51.08 2.96
CA ILE A 29 -40.98 -49.75 2.38
C ILE A 29 -41.24 -48.66 3.41
N ALA A 30 -42.25 -48.79 4.23
CA ALA A 30 -42.60 -47.85 5.28
C ALA A 30 -41.49 -47.78 6.37
N GLU A 31 -40.95 -48.92 6.79
CA GLU A 31 -39.82 -48.99 7.75
C GLU A 31 -38.57 -48.38 7.16
N ALA A 32 -38.21 -48.69 5.91
CA ALA A 32 -37.07 -48.07 5.23
C ALA A 32 -37.24 -46.58 5.09
N SER A 33 -38.46 -46.09 4.80
CA SER A 33 -38.78 -44.66 4.74
C SER A 33 -38.59 -43.98 6.08
N ALA A 34 -39.03 -44.58 7.18
CA ALA A 34 -38.82 -44.03 8.52
C ALA A 34 -37.34 -43.90 8.90
N LEU A 35 -36.53 -44.91 8.55
CA LEU A 35 -35.08 -44.86 8.77
C LEU A 35 -34.40 -43.75 7.94
N ASN A 36 -34.72 -43.63 6.66
CA ASN A 36 -34.21 -42.62 5.78
C ASN A 36 -34.54 -41.18 6.26
N LEU A 37 -35.76 -40.99 6.78
CA LEU A 37 -36.16 -39.71 7.35
C LEU A 37 -35.40 -39.35 8.63
N GLN A 38 -35.00 -40.33 9.42
CA GLN A 38 -34.15 -40.11 10.58
C GLN A 38 -32.72 -39.66 10.16
N LEU A 39 -32.15 -40.29 9.14
CA LEU A 39 -30.89 -39.88 8.55
C LEU A 39 -30.99 -38.46 7.94
N GLN A 40 -32.05 -38.18 7.19
CA GLN A 40 -32.33 -36.88 6.60
C GLN A 40 -32.45 -35.78 7.67
N ASN A 41 -33.10 -36.03 8.80
CA ASN A 41 -33.17 -35.04 9.89
C ASN A 41 -31.77 -34.72 10.47
N ASN A 42 -30.88 -35.71 10.60
CA ASN A 42 -29.51 -35.46 11.04
C ASN A 42 -28.73 -34.58 10.05
N GLU A 43 -28.87 -34.83 8.75
CA GLU A 43 -28.26 -34.01 7.70
C GLU A 43 -28.79 -32.56 7.69
N ILE A 44 -30.11 -32.39 7.91
CA ILE A 44 -30.75 -31.08 8.03
C ILE A 44 -30.16 -30.31 9.23
N GLU A 45 -29.95 -30.98 10.37
CA GLU A 45 -29.39 -30.35 11.56
C GLU A 45 -27.93 -29.88 11.33
N GLN A 46 -27.14 -30.74 10.68
CA GLN A 46 -25.76 -30.33 10.30
C GLN A 46 -25.76 -29.18 9.29
N ALA A 47 -26.66 -29.22 8.30
CA ALA A 47 -26.80 -28.14 7.34
C ALA A 47 -27.20 -26.81 8.00
N ALA A 48 -28.13 -26.84 8.96
CA ALA A 48 -28.54 -25.65 9.71
C ALA A 48 -27.42 -25.05 10.51
N VAL A 49 -26.55 -25.86 11.14
CA VAL A 49 -25.34 -25.38 11.82
C VAL A 49 -24.37 -24.69 10.83
N ALA A 50 -24.13 -25.33 9.67
CA ALA A 50 -23.26 -24.78 8.64
C ALA A 50 -23.79 -23.46 8.07
N VAL A 51 -25.10 -23.34 7.84
CA VAL A 51 -25.77 -22.13 7.36
C VAL A 51 -25.64 -20.99 8.39
N ASN A 52 -25.82 -21.31 9.67
CA ASN A 52 -25.63 -20.30 10.74
C ASN A 52 -24.19 -19.79 10.79
N GLN A 53 -23.20 -20.69 10.71
CA GLN A 53 -21.78 -20.31 10.61
C GLN A 53 -21.50 -19.46 9.37
N MET A 54 -22.10 -19.80 8.22
CA MET A 54 -21.97 -19.00 6.99
C MET A 54 -22.56 -17.60 7.16
N SER A 55 -23.72 -17.45 7.81
CA SER A 55 -24.33 -16.16 8.11
C SER A 55 -23.43 -15.31 8.99
N GLN A 56 -22.87 -15.90 10.05
CA GLN A 56 -21.93 -15.18 10.94
C GLN A 56 -20.64 -14.77 10.21
N ALA A 57 -20.06 -15.66 9.41
CA ALA A 57 -18.88 -15.36 8.61
C ALA A 57 -19.14 -14.22 7.60
N ALA A 58 -20.31 -14.19 6.98
CA ALA A 58 -20.71 -13.13 6.07
C ALA A 58 -20.83 -11.78 6.80
N ILE A 59 -21.42 -11.73 7.99
CA ILE A 59 -21.48 -10.51 8.82
C ILE A 59 -20.07 -10.02 9.20
N GLU A 60 -19.18 -10.93 9.55
CA GLU A 60 -17.77 -10.59 9.87
C GLU A 60 -17.02 -10.05 8.65
N VAL A 61 -17.22 -10.65 7.47
CA VAL A 61 -16.64 -10.15 6.21
C VAL A 61 -17.14 -8.73 5.89
N ALA A 62 -18.45 -8.48 6.04
CA ALA A 62 -19.02 -7.14 5.85
C ALA A 62 -18.41 -6.12 6.81
N GLY A 63 -18.26 -6.48 8.09
CA GLY A 63 -17.61 -5.65 9.11
C GLY A 63 -16.14 -5.35 8.78
N ASN A 64 -15.38 -6.36 8.37
CA ASN A 64 -13.97 -6.21 7.99
C ASN A 64 -13.82 -5.33 6.73
N ALA A 65 -14.70 -5.49 5.74
CA ALA A 65 -14.72 -4.64 4.56
C ALA A 65 -15.01 -3.17 4.93
N SER A 66 -15.98 -2.92 5.82
CA SER A 66 -16.28 -1.57 6.33
C SER A 66 -15.10 -0.93 7.09
N ASN A 67 -14.41 -1.70 7.93
CA ASN A 67 -13.21 -1.23 8.62
C ASN A 67 -12.10 -0.88 7.64
N THR A 68 -11.91 -1.70 6.60
CA THR A 68 -10.90 -1.45 5.55
C THR A 68 -11.21 -0.17 4.76
N VAL A 69 -12.49 0.17 4.55
CA VAL A 69 -12.91 1.46 3.98
C VAL A 69 -12.38 2.62 4.83
N THR A 70 -12.62 2.58 6.15
CA THR A 70 -12.16 3.62 7.08
C THR A 70 -10.64 3.77 7.08
N GLU A 71 -9.90 2.66 7.08
CA GLU A 71 -8.43 2.67 7.02
C GLU A 71 -7.90 3.18 5.68
N SER A 72 -8.58 2.87 4.58
CA SER A 72 -8.25 3.36 3.24
C SER A 72 -8.47 4.87 3.13
N GLU A 73 -9.54 5.41 3.72
CA GLU A 73 -9.78 6.86 3.80
C GLU A 73 -8.70 7.57 4.60
N ALA A 74 -8.31 7.04 5.76
CA ALA A 74 -7.23 7.58 6.57
C ALA A 74 -5.88 7.56 5.80
N SER A 75 -5.60 6.48 5.06
CA SER A 75 -4.40 6.35 4.23
C SER A 75 -4.39 7.36 3.09
N THR A 76 -5.52 7.59 2.43
CA THR A 76 -5.70 8.60 1.38
C THR A 76 -5.44 9.99 1.93
N GLN A 77 -5.97 10.31 3.11
CA GLN A 77 -5.75 11.60 3.77
C GLN A 77 -4.29 11.81 4.16
N ALA A 78 -3.62 10.77 4.69
CA ALA A 78 -2.20 10.83 5.03
C ALA A 78 -1.32 11.04 3.78
N ALA A 79 -1.62 10.35 2.67
CA ALA A 79 -0.91 10.51 1.41
C ALA A 79 -1.11 11.91 0.81
N ALA A 80 -2.32 12.47 0.87
CA ALA A 80 -2.61 13.84 0.42
C ALA A 80 -1.85 14.88 1.25
N GLN A 81 -1.82 14.76 2.58
CA GLN A 81 -1.01 15.61 3.46
C GLN A 81 0.48 15.47 3.17
N GLY A 82 0.95 14.26 2.84
CA GLY A 82 2.31 14.02 2.40
C GLY A 82 2.65 14.77 1.12
N GLN A 83 1.74 14.78 0.16
CA GLN A 83 1.87 15.50 -1.12
C GLN A 83 1.94 17.03 -0.92
N ASP A 84 1.11 17.59 -0.03
CA ASP A 84 1.14 19.01 0.30
C ASP A 84 2.49 19.42 0.93
N LYS A 85 2.99 18.64 1.89
CA LYS A 85 4.29 18.87 2.51
C LYS A 85 5.44 18.77 1.50
N LEU A 86 5.36 17.80 0.59
CA LEU A 86 6.35 17.63 -0.46
C LEU A 86 6.37 18.80 -1.42
N SER A 87 5.19 19.31 -1.80
CA SER A 87 5.06 20.52 -2.64
C SER A 87 5.71 21.75 -1.97
N ALA A 88 5.47 21.94 -0.68
CA ALA A 88 6.12 23.00 0.10
C ALA A 88 7.64 22.81 0.14
N THR A 89 8.11 21.57 0.29
CA THR A 89 9.55 21.25 0.28
C THR A 89 10.20 21.58 -1.07
N ILE A 90 9.55 21.24 -2.19
CA ILE A 90 10.04 21.58 -3.54
C ILE A 90 10.16 23.09 -3.71
N LEU A 91 9.20 23.87 -3.24
CA LEU A 91 9.25 25.34 -3.29
C LEU A 91 10.43 25.88 -2.48
N SER A 92 10.65 25.35 -1.28
CA SER A 92 11.80 25.76 -0.43
C SER A 92 13.15 25.42 -1.05
N ILE A 93 13.27 24.25 -1.69
CA ILE A 93 14.52 23.86 -2.40
C ILE A 93 14.73 24.76 -3.62
N LYS A 94 13.68 25.14 -4.33
CA LYS A 94 13.78 26.08 -5.45
C LYS A 94 14.32 27.43 -5.00
N GLU A 95 13.76 28.00 -3.94
CA GLU A 95 14.24 29.25 -3.34
C GLU A 95 15.70 29.14 -2.86
N LEU A 96 16.05 28.03 -2.22
CA LEU A 96 17.44 27.75 -1.83
C LEU A 96 18.36 27.73 -3.05
N THR A 97 17.94 27.12 -4.15
CA THR A 97 18.74 27.03 -5.38
C THR A 97 18.98 28.42 -5.97
N GLU A 98 17.96 29.29 -5.98
CA GLU A 98 18.08 30.66 -6.45
C GLU A 98 19.09 31.46 -5.57
N ASN A 99 19.00 31.35 -4.25
CA ASN A 99 19.92 32.01 -3.31
C ASN A 99 21.37 31.51 -3.45
N VAL A 100 21.56 30.21 -3.69
CA VAL A 100 22.89 29.61 -3.92
C VAL A 100 23.49 30.09 -5.23
N LEU A 101 22.70 30.23 -6.30
CA LEU A 101 23.17 30.77 -7.57
C LEU A 101 23.56 32.26 -7.45
N ASP A 102 22.76 33.06 -6.74
CA ASP A 102 23.09 34.47 -6.47
C ASP A 102 24.39 34.58 -5.67
N SER A 103 24.58 33.77 -4.64
CA SER A 103 25.81 33.69 -3.86
C SER A 103 27.03 33.29 -4.72
N SER A 104 26.82 32.39 -5.71
CA SER A 104 27.85 32.00 -6.67
C SER A 104 28.28 33.19 -7.55
N HIS A 105 27.30 33.96 -8.05
CA HIS A 105 27.59 35.19 -8.84
C HIS A 105 28.30 36.26 -8.01
N GLN A 106 27.94 36.42 -6.74
CA GLN A 106 28.66 37.35 -5.84
C GLN A 106 30.11 36.93 -5.62
N ALA A 107 30.35 35.61 -5.44
CA ALA A 107 31.71 35.08 -5.34
C ALA A 107 32.51 35.31 -6.63
N GLU A 108 31.92 35.10 -7.80
CA GLU A 108 32.58 35.40 -9.10
C GLU A 108 32.94 36.91 -9.22
N GLY A 109 32.00 37.78 -8.87
CA GLY A 109 32.28 39.24 -8.86
C GLY A 109 33.37 39.64 -7.87
N LEU A 110 33.50 38.94 -6.72
CA LEU A 110 34.64 39.16 -5.80
C LEU A 110 35.97 38.69 -6.41
N ALA A 111 35.99 37.58 -7.14
CA ALA A 111 37.17 37.09 -7.84
C ALA A 111 37.66 38.12 -8.90
N GLU A 112 36.76 38.73 -9.66
CA GLU A 112 37.08 39.78 -10.63
C GLU A 112 37.68 41.04 -9.95
N ARG A 113 37.09 41.47 -8.83
CA ARG A 113 37.58 42.62 -8.07
C ARG A 113 38.98 42.35 -7.48
N THR A 114 39.22 41.16 -6.96
CA THR A 114 40.53 40.78 -6.43
C THR A 114 41.58 40.69 -7.54
N GLN A 115 41.23 40.29 -8.76
CA GLN A 115 42.10 40.34 -9.93
C GLN A 115 42.48 41.78 -10.30
N SER A 116 41.53 42.71 -10.22
CA SER A 116 41.80 44.13 -10.44
C SER A 116 42.77 44.71 -9.39
N ILE A 117 42.63 44.29 -8.12
CA ILE A 117 43.55 44.67 -7.05
C ILE A 117 44.97 44.14 -7.32
N SER A 118 45.10 42.88 -7.78
CA SER A 118 46.38 42.29 -8.16
C SER A 118 47.11 43.14 -9.24
N SER A 119 46.33 43.54 -10.25
CA SER A 119 46.89 44.42 -11.31
C SER A 119 47.35 45.76 -10.78
N ILE A 120 46.69 46.34 -9.79
CA ILE A 120 47.14 47.61 -9.12
C ILE A 120 48.40 47.36 -8.31
N LEU A 121 48.52 46.25 -7.61
CA LEU A 121 49.73 45.88 -6.84
C LEU A 121 50.95 45.71 -7.74
N ASP A 122 50.81 45.18 -8.95
CA ASP A 122 51.84 45.07 -9.94
C ASP A 122 52.36 46.46 -10.34
N VAL A 123 51.46 47.43 -10.52
CA VAL A 123 51.84 48.83 -10.82
C VAL A 123 52.60 49.46 -9.63
N ILE A 124 52.10 49.28 -8.39
CA ILE A 124 52.71 49.79 -7.18
C ILE A 124 54.12 49.19 -7.02
N ARG A 125 54.31 47.91 -7.26
CA ARG A 125 55.57 47.20 -7.22
C ARG A 125 56.55 47.80 -8.28
N ALA A 126 56.04 48.03 -9.50
CA ALA A 126 56.84 48.67 -10.56
C ALA A 126 57.32 50.09 -10.17
N ILE A 127 56.46 50.93 -9.58
CA ILE A 127 56.77 52.26 -9.07
C ILE A 127 57.80 52.16 -7.94
N ALA A 128 57.64 51.25 -6.98
CA ALA A 128 58.59 51.05 -5.89
C ALA A 128 59.98 50.65 -6.42
N ASN A 129 60.05 49.74 -7.39
CA ASN A 129 61.29 49.33 -8.03
C ASN A 129 61.96 50.51 -8.80
N GLN A 130 61.15 51.30 -9.52
CA GLN A 130 61.66 52.50 -10.21
C GLN A 130 62.18 53.57 -9.23
N THR A 131 61.41 53.75 -8.09
CA THR A 131 61.87 54.69 -7.04
C THR A 131 63.15 54.22 -6.36
N ASN A 132 63.29 52.92 -6.12
CA ASN A 132 64.51 52.31 -5.59
C ASN A 132 65.74 52.57 -6.53
N LEU A 133 65.54 52.43 -7.86
CA LEU A 133 66.59 52.72 -8.85
C LEU A 133 66.91 54.23 -8.92
N LEU A 134 65.91 55.11 -8.85
CA LEU A 134 66.13 56.56 -8.81
C LEU A 134 66.89 56.99 -7.54
N ALA A 135 66.49 56.42 -6.40
CA ALA A 135 67.20 56.69 -5.13
C ALA A 135 68.62 56.17 -5.14
N LEU A 136 68.88 55.00 -5.73
CA LEU A 136 70.28 54.51 -5.93
C LEU A 136 71.11 55.44 -6.80
N ASN A 137 70.59 55.90 -7.91
CA ASN A 137 71.26 56.86 -8.78
C ASN A 137 71.52 58.17 -8.07
N ALA A 138 70.58 58.70 -7.29
CA ALA A 138 70.76 59.90 -6.47
C ALA A 138 71.80 59.70 -5.37
N ALA A 139 71.86 58.54 -4.71
CA ALA A 139 72.90 58.21 -3.73
C ALA A 139 74.33 58.19 -4.35
N ILE A 140 74.40 57.59 -5.56
CA ILE A 140 75.68 57.56 -6.31
C ILE A 140 76.13 58.96 -6.64
N GLU A 141 75.27 59.85 -7.14
CA GLU A 141 75.66 61.22 -7.51
C GLU A 141 75.95 62.10 -6.28
N ALA A 142 75.24 61.88 -5.16
CA ALA A 142 75.48 62.48 -3.88
C ALA A 142 76.91 62.11 -3.33
N ALA A 143 77.27 60.82 -3.45
CA ALA A 143 78.65 60.39 -3.09
C ALA A 143 79.71 60.99 -4.00
N ARG A 144 79.36 61.20 -5.26
CA ARG A 144 80.30 61.88 -6.24
C ARG A 144 80.51 63.35 -5.95
N ALA A 145 79.52 64.03 -5.31
CA ALA A 145 79.69 65.47 -4.91
C ALA A 145 80.46 65.65 -3.60
N GLY A 146 80.96 64.64 -2.95
CA GLY A 146 81.81 64.69 -1.76
C GLY A 146 81.10 65.34 -0.55
N GLU A 147 81.76 66.19 0.20
CA GLU A 147 81.20 66.86 1.38
C GLU A 147 79.92 67.70 1.10
N ALA A 148 79.84 68.28 -0.11
CA ALA A 148 78.62 69.03 -0.51
C ALA A 148 77.39 68.16 -0.72
N GLY A 149 77.55 66.82 -0.96
CA GLY A 149 76.50 65.91 -1.20
C GLY A 149 75.94 65.14 0.04
N ARG A 150 76.57 65.29 1.24
CA ARG A 150 76.26 64.50 2.42
C ARG A 150 74.74 64.52 2.82
N GLY A 151 74.09 65.68 2.77
CA GLY A 151 72.65 65.79 3.07
C GLY A 151 71.79 65.10 2.05
N PHE A 152 72.16 65.14 0.78
CA PHE A 152 71.39 64.42 -0.31
C PHE A 152 71.61 62.92 -0.24
N ALA A 153 72.75 62.40 0.19
CA ALA A 153 73.05 61.00 0.35
C ALA A 153 72.09 60.35 1.42
N VAL A 154 71.90 61.03 2.56
CA VAL A 154 71.03 60.60 3.63
C VAL A 154 69.55 60.50 3.14
N VAL A 155 69.05 61.50 2.40
CA VAL A 155 67.73 61.51 1.82
C VAL A 155 67.55 60.38 0.78
N ALA A 156 68.57 60.18 -0.07
CA ALA A 156 68.57 59.12 -1.06
C ALA A 156 68.51 57.72 -0.42
N ASP A 157 69.26 57.48 0.64
CA ASP A 157 69.19 56.19 1.36
C ASP A 157 67.90 56.02 2.07
N GLU A 158 67.28 57.06 2.63
CA GLU A 158 65.94 56.94 3.24
C GLU A 158 64.87 56.66 2.20
N VAL A 159 64.88 57.33 1.03
CA VAL A 159 63.96 57.04 -0.08
C VAL A 159 64.17 55.63 -0.60
N ARG A 160 65.41 55.15 -0.69
CA ARG A 160 65.69 53.74 -1.06
C ARG A 160 65.13 52.73 -0.09
N SER A 161 65.32 52.98 1.22
CA SER A 161 64.74 52.13 2.29
C SER A 161 63.23 52.11 2.23
N LEU A 162 62.58 53.26 2.01
CA LEU A 162 61.12 53.37 1.87
C LEU A 162 60.61 52.60 0.63
N ALA A 163 61.33 52.70 -0.51
CA ALA A 163 60.97 51.94 -1.71
C ALA A 163 61.10 50.45 -1.53
N GLN A 164 62.10 49.94 -0.84
CA GLN A 164 62.25 48.52 -0.49
C GLN A 164 61.17 48.07 0.45
N ARG A 165 60.83 48.84 1.48
CA ARG A 165 59.71 48.54 2.38
C ARG A 165 58.41 48.49 1.63
N THR A 166 58.17 49.44 0.73
CA THR A 166 56.93 49.43 -0.12
C THR A 166 56.89 48.22 -0.98
N SER A 167 57.98 47.82 -1.62
CA SER A 167 57.98 46.56 -2.43
C SER A 167 57.74 45.31 -1.60
N ALA A 168 58.31 45.22 -0.39
CA ALA A 168 58.07 44.09 0.52
C ALA A 168 56.61 44.03 0.98
N SER A 169 56.01 45.15 1.42
CA SER A 169 54.61 45.20 1.81
C SER A 169 53.66 44.87 0.64
N THR A 170 53.98 45.31 -0.58
CA THR A 170 53.24 44.99 -1.78
C THR A 170 53.22 43.45 -2.04
N ALA A 171 54.38 42.80 -1.86
CA ALA A 171 54.47 41.33 -2.01
C ALA A 171 53.68 40.57 -0.96
N GLU A 172 53.63 41.05 0.29
CA GLU A 172 52.78 40.46 1.33
C GLU A 172 51.31 40.59 0.99
N ILE A 173 50.85 41.77 0.53
CA ILE A 173 49.51 42.04 0.12
C ILE A 173 49.10 41.12 -1.08
N GLU A 174 50.06 40.99 -2.07
CA GLU A 174 49.86 40.11 -3.22
C GLU A 174 49.60 38.64 -2.77
N GLY A 175 50.37 38.16 -1.78
CA GLY A 175 50.13 36.83 -1.20
C GLY A 175 48.74 36.68 -0.58
N LEU A 176 48.28 37.72 0.14
CA LEU A 176 46.92 37.73 0.71
C LEU A 176 45.83 37.76 -0.38
N ILE A 177 46.00 38.59 -1.41
CA ILE A 177 45.06 38.67 -2.53
C ILE A 177 44.99 37.35 -3.30
N SER A 178 46.10 36.68 -3.55
CA SER A 178 46.15 35.36 -4.17
C SER A 178 45.39 34.32 -3.34
N SER A 179 45.55 34.33 -2.02
CA SER A 179 44.80 33.45 -1.11
C SER A 179 43.30 33.73 -1.15
N VAL A 180 42.88 35.00 -1.18
CA VAL A 180 41.48 35.41 -1.33
C VAL A 180 40.92 34.93 -2.66
N GLN A 181 41.63 35.09 -3.77
CA GLN A 181 41.22 34.62 -5.09
C GLN A 181 40.98 33.10 -5.11
N GLN A 182 41.94 32.34 -4.59
CA GLN A 182 41.83 30.88 -4.51
C GLN A 182 40.60 30.45 -3.67
N SER A 183 40.41 31.07 -2.50
CA SER A 183 39.28 30.77 -1.61
C SER A 183 37.94 31.13 -2.27
N THR A 184 37.87 32.22 -3.01
CA THR A 184 36.66 32.66 -3.72
C THR A 184 36.31 31.72 -4.87
N GLN A 185 37.31 31.29 -5.66
CA GLN A 185 37.10 30.31 -6.72
C GLN A 185 36.58 28.95 -6.17
N GLN A 186 37.17 28.50 -5.07
CA GLN A 186 36.72 27.27 -4.40
C GLN A 186 35.32 27.40 -3.88
N THR A 187 34.96 28.56 -3.30
CA THR A 187 33.60 28.86 -2.84
C THR A 187 32.60 28.84 -3.99
N ALA A 188 32.88 29.51 -5.11
CA ALA A 188 32.02 29.52 -6.29
C ALA A 188 31.81 28.11 -6.86
N SER A 189 32.86 27.30 -6.92
CA SER A 189 32.76 25.89 -7.33
C SER A 189 31.86 25.05 -6.39
N SER A 190 32.02 25.22 -5.09
CA SER A 190 31.21 24.54 -4.08
C SER A 190 29.74 24.94 -4.17
N LEU A 191 29.43 26.20 -4.38
CA LEU A 191 28.07 26.72 -4.56
C LEU A 191 27.42 26.16 -5.81
N ARG A 192 28.11 26.07 -6.94
CA ARG A 192 27.59 25.43 -8.17
C ARG A 192 27.30 23.94 -7.96
N HIS A 193 28.18 23.23 -7.24
CA HIS A 193 27.94 21.85 -6.87
C HIS A 193 26.69 21.71 -6.01
N THR A 194 26.50 22.58 -5.01
CA THR A 194 25.30 22.62 -4.15
C THR A 194 24.03 22.87 -4.96
N ALA A 195 24.03 23.78 -5.93
CA ALA A 195 22.91 24.04 -6.83
C ALA A 195 22.55 22.80 -7.66
N THR A 196 23.54 22.06 -8.16
CA THR A 196 23.32 20.79 -8.87
C THR A 196 22.69 19.76 -7.97
N GLN A 197 23.16 19.62 -6.74
CA GLN A 197 22.61 18.67 -5.77
C GLN A 197 21.17 19.03 -5.37
N ALA A 198 20.88 20.32 -5.22
CA ALA A 198 19.52 20.80 -4.96
C ALA A 198 18.55 20.44 -6.11
N ASN A 199 18.98 20.58 -7.37
CA ASN A 199 18.18 20.16 -8.53
C ASN A 199 17.90 18.64 -8.53
N LEU A 200 18.89 17.80 -8.22
CA LEU A 200 18.69 16.35 -8.08
C LEU A 200 17.69 16.03 -6.96
N THR A 201 17.79 16.75 -5.84
CA THR A 201 16.85 16.58 -4.72
C THR A 201 15.41 16.96 -5.12
N MET A 202 15.23 18.03 -5.91
CA MET A 202 13.91 18.38 -6.47
C MET A 202 13.33 17.28 -7.38
N GLN A 203 14.16 16.67 -8.23
CA GLN A 203 13.72 15.55 -9.07
C GLN A 203 13.29 14.34 -8.25
N GLN A 204 14.05 14.00 -7.21
CA GLN A 204 13.68 12.91 -6.29
C GLN A 204 12.37 13.22 -5.54
N ALA A 205 12.20 14.45 -5.10
CA ALA A 205 10.97 14.90 -4.46
C ALA A 205 9.78 14.80 -5.43
N ALA A 206 9.91 15.23 -6.67
CA ALA A 206 8.87 15.11 -7.70
C ALA A 206 8.46 13.63 -7.93
N SER A 207 9.43 12.72 -8.07
CA SER A 207 9.17 11.28 -8.21
C SER A 207 8.46 10.70 -6.97
N THR A 208 8.78 11.18 -5.77
CA THR A 208 8.08 10.80 -4.54
C THR A 208 6.61 11.27 -4.58
N GLY A 209 6.36 12.47 -5.12
CA GLY A 209 5.01 12.99 -5.32
C GLY A 209 4.17 12.13 -6.27
N GLU A 210 4.76 11.66 -7.36
CA GLU A 210 4.11 10.72 -8.29
C GLU A 210 3.76 9.40 -7.60
N ALA A 211 4.67 8.86 -6.77
CA ALA A 211 4.41 7.64 -6.00
C ALA A 211 3.26 7.82 -5.00
N LEU A 212 3.16 8.97 -4.31
CA LEU A 212 2.03 9.29 -3.43
C LEU A 212 0.71 9.37 -4.22
N GLN A 213 0.72 9.92 -5.42
CA GLN A 213 -0.47 9.96 -6.28
C GLN A 213 -0.95 8.56 -6.68
N VAL A 214 -0.03 7.63 -6.95
CA VAL A 214 -0.36 6.22 -7.20
C VAL A 214 -0.99 5.57 -5.96
N ILE A 215 -0.48 5.87 -4.76
CA ILE A 215 -1.06 5.39 -3.50
C ILE A 215 -2.49 5.89 -3.33
N ILE A 216 -2.74 7.20 -3.53
CA ILE A 216 -4.09 7.80 -3.45
C ILE A 216 -5.06 7.09 -4.41
N HIS A 217 -4.66 6.87 -5.66
CA HIS A 217 -5.50 6.18 -6.63
C HIS A 217 -5.77 4.71 -6.25
N SER A 218 -4.74 4.02 -5.75
CA SER A 218 -4.86 2.62 -5.33
C SER A 218 -5.77 2.45 -4.12
N THR A 219 -5.66 3.34 -3.13
CA THR A 219 -6.54 3.33 -1.95
C THR A 219 -7.99 3.67 -2.29
N ALA A 220 -8.25 4.58 -3.24
CA ALA A 220 -9.59 4.83 -3.75
C ALA A 220 -10.18 3.57 -4.40
N THR A 221 -9.38 2.85 -5.21
CA THR A 221 -9.82 1.57 -5.82
C THR A 221 -10.10 0.50 -4.76
N ILE A 222 -9.30 0.42 -3.70
CA ILE A 222 -9.52 -0.50 -2.57
C ILE A 222 -10.83 -0.15 -1.88
N ASN A 223 -11.12 1.13 -1.65
CA ASN A 223 -12.35 1.61 -1.05
C ASN A 223 -13.58 1.14 -1.85
N ASP A 224 -13.60 1.38 -3.16
CA ASP A 224 -14.70 0.96 -4.03
C ASP A 224 -14.92 -0.56 -4.00
N ARG A 225 -13.84 -1.34 -3.99
CA ARG A 225 -13.93 -2.81 -3.92
C ARG A 225 -14.46 -3.29 -2.57
N ASN A 226 -14.07 -2.65 -1.47
CA ASN A 226 -14.56 -3.01 -0.14
C ASN A 226 -16.04 -2.69 0.05
N LEU A 227 -16.55 -1.61 -0.54
CA LEU A 227 -17.99 -1.34 -0.58
C LEU A 227 -18.76 -2.45 -1.30
N LEU A 228 -18.24 -2.96 -2.42
CA LEU A 228 -18.83 -4.09 -3.14
C LEU A 228 -18.76 -5.40 -2.32
N ILE A 229 -17.64 -5.65 -1.63
CA ILE A 229 -17.47 -6.81 -0.74
C ILE A 229 -18.47 -6.77 0.41
N ALA A 230 -18.63 -5.62 1.07
CA ALA A 230 -19.59 -5.45 2.15
C ALA A 230 -21.02 -5.74 1.69
N SER A 231 -21.42 -5.17 0.54
CA SER A 231 -22.75 -5.41 -0.05
C SER A 231 -22.96 -6.88 -0.42
N ALA A 232 -21.96 -7.54 -1.02
CA ALA A 232 -22.05 -8.97 -1.35
C ALA A 232 -22.14 -9.85 -0.10
N ALA A 233 -21.41 -9.51 0.95
CA ALA A 233 -21.47 -10.22 2.23
C ALA A 233 -22.84 -10.05 2.92
N GLU A 234 -23.42 -8.85 2.91
CA GLU A 234 -24.80 -8.63 3.39
C GLU A 234 -25.82 -9.49 2.63
N GLN A 235 -25.70 -9.55 1.30
CA GLN A 235 -26.54 -10.43 0.49
C GLN A 235 -26.35 -11.91 0.85
N GLN A 236 -25.11 -12.36 1.10
CA GLN A 236 -24.83 -13.72 1.54
C GLN A 236 -25.47 -14.03 2.89
N ALA A 237 -25.44 -13.12 3.86
CA ALA A 237 -26.11 -13.28 5.15
C ALA A 237 -27.64 -13.39 4.98
N GLN A 238 -28.22 -12.62 4.06
CA GLN A 238 -29.64 -12.70 3.75
C GLN A 238 -30.02 -14.04 3.11
N VAL A 239 -29.22 -14.51 2.13
CA VAL A 239 -29.41 -15.84 1.51
C VAL A 239 -29.27 -16.95 2.53
N ALA A 240 -28.30 -16.87 3.45
CA ALA A 240 -28.18 -17.85 4.55
C ALA A 240 -29.44 -17.89 5.41
N THR A 241 -30.03 -16.74 5.73
CA THR A 241 -31.33 -16.70 6.46
C THR A 241 -32.47 -17.35 5.70
N GLU A 242 -32.49 -17.19 4.38
CA GLU A 242 -33.51 -17.85 3.54
C GLU A 242 -33.30 -19.37 3.47
N VAL A 243 -32.04 -19.82 3.36
CA VAL A 243 -31.72 -21.26 3.40
C VAL A 243 -32.11 -21.87 4.74
N ASP A 244 -31.87 -21.18 5.87
CA ASP A 244 -32.28 -21.64 7.20
C ASP A 244 -33.81 -21.85 7.30
N ARG A 245 -34.60 -20.91 6.75
CA ARG A 245 -36.05 -21.07 6.65
C ARG A 245 -36.46 -22.29 5.81
N ASN A 246 -35.75 -22.51 4.68
CA ASN A 246 -36.02 -23.66 3.82
C ASN A 246 -35.68 -24.98 4.52
N LEU A 247 -34.57 -25.04 5.27
CA LEU A 247 -34.22 -26.21 6.09
C LEU A 247 -35.27 -26.49 7.17
N SER A 248 -35.81 -25.46 7.82
CA SER A 248 -36.93 -25.60 8.76
C SER A 248 -38.17 -26.21 8.08
N SER A 249 -38.52 -25.73 6.89
CA SER A 249 -39.66 -26.27 6.12
C SER A 249 -39.43 -27.72 5.71
N ILE A 250 -38.20 -28.09 5.31
CA ILE A 250 -37.85 -29.49 4.98
C ILE A 250 -37.94 -30.38 6.22
N ARG A 251 -37.54 -29.89 7.39
CA ARG A 251 -37.68 -30.61 8.66
C ARG A 251 -39.13 -30.90 9.02
N ASP A 252 -40.02 -29.92 8.85
CA ASP A 252 -41.45 -30.08 9.08
C ASP A 252 -42.06 -31.12 8.13
N LEU A 253 -41.68 -31.05 6.83
CA LEU A 253 -42.12 -32.02 5.82
C LEU A 253 -41.61 -33.44 6.12
N SER A 254 -40.37 -33.56 6.58
CA SER A 254 -39.77 -34.83 7.00
C SER A 254 -40.52 -35.42 8.18
N SER A 255 -40.89 -34.61 9.16
CA SER A 255 -41.72 -35.04 10.31
C SER A 255 -43.12 -35.52 9.88
N GLN A 256 -43.74 -34.79 8.96
CA GLN A 256 -45.04 -35.20 8.40
C GLN A 256 -44.93 -36.51 7.61
N THR A 257 -43.89 -36.69 6.82
CA THR A 257 -43.65 -37.92 6.05
C THR A 257 -43.35 -39.09 6.97
N ALA A 258 -42.64 -38.90 8.09
CA ALA A 258 -42.41 -39.92 9.10
C ALA A 258 -43.74 -40.39 9.74
N SER A 259 -44.62 -39.44 10.04
CA SER A 259 -45.97 -39.76 10.52
C SER A 259 -46.75 -40.56 9.48
N GLY A 260 -46.67 -40.21 8.20
CA GLY A 260 -47.30 -40.98 7.10
C GLY A 260 -46.73 -42.39 6.96
N ALA A 261 -45.42 -42.57 7.09
CA ALA A 261 -44.77 -43.89 7.08
C ALA A 261 -45.29 -44.78 8.25
N GLN A 262 -45.38 -44.19 9.44
CA GLN A 262 -45.92 -44.88 10.62
C GLN A 262 -47.38 -45.30 10.42
N GLN A 263 -48.23 -44.44 9.84
CA GLN A 263 -49.61 -44.77 9.51
C GLN A 263 -49.71 -45.90 8.47
N THR A 264 -48.79 -45.86 7.47
CA THR A 264 -48.71 -46.93 6.47
C THR A 264 -48.35 -48.28 7.10
N THR A 265 -47.39 -48.28 8.06
CA THR A 265 -46.99 -49.47 8.80
C THR A 265 -48.23 -50.05 9.57
N VAL A 266 -49.02 -49.21 10.25
CA VAL A 266 -50.21 -49.62 10.98
C VAL A 266 -51.25 -50.17 10.03
N ALA A 267 -51.51 -49.52 8.90
CA ALA A 267 -52.45 -49.99 7.88
C ALA A 267 -52.02 -51.32 7.24
N SER A 268 -50.71 -51.47 6.96
CA SER A 268 -50.16 -52.73 6.45
C SER A 268 -50.37 -53.89 7.42
N ASN A 269 -50.09 -53.66 8.71
CA ASN A 269 -50.32 -54.69 9.71
C ASN A 269 -51.78 -55.12 9.79
N ALA A 270 -52.74 -54.18 9.69
CA ALA A 270 -54.19 -54.50 9.65
C ALA A 270 -54.56 -55.25 8.40
N LEU A 271 -54.04 -54.86 7.23
CA LEU A 271 -54.33 -55.63 5.97
C LEU A 271 -53.68 -57.01 5.97
N SER A 272 -52.53 -57.20 6.59
CA SER A 272 -51.86 -58.48 6.76
C SER A 272 -52.68 -59.42 7.58
N MET A 273 -53.29 -58.93 8.69
CA MET A 273 -54.22 -59.72 9.48
C MET A 273 -55.50 -60.14 8.67
N LEU A 274 -56.03 -59.19 7.90
CA LEU A 274 -57.18 -59.45 7.05
C LEU A 274 -56.88 -60.50 5.94
N ALA A 275 -55.70 -60.39 5.30
CA ALA A 275 -55.23 -61.35 4.31
C ALA A 275 -55.06 -62.77 4.90
N ASN A 276 -54.51 -62.82 6.12
CA ASN A 276 -54.41 -64.11 6.85
C ASN A 276 -55.74 -64.69 7.21
N ASP A 277 -56.73 -63.91 7.70
CA ASP A 277 -58.09 -64.35 8.01
C ASP A 277 -58.84 -64.87 6.77
N LEU A 278 -58.62 -64.16 5.60
CA LEU A 278 -59.17 -64.65 4.32
C LEU A 278 -58.55 -66.00 3.94
N ASN A 279 -57.27 -66.19 4.06
CA ASN A 279 -56.61 -67.48 3.80
C ASN A 279 -57.13 -68.57 4.72
N LEU A 280 -57.31 -68.32 5.99
CA LEU A 280 -57.90 -69.27 6.96
C LEU A 280 -59.37 -69.60 6.65
N MET A 281 -60.21 -68.63 6.23
CA MET A 281 -61.58 -68.87 5.81
C MET A 281 -61.62 -69.77 4.56
N VAL A 282 -60.80 -69.48 3.54
CA VAL A 282 -60.70 -70.26 2.31
C VAL A 282 -60.34 -71.74 2.60
N GLN A 283 -59.33 -71.93 3.48
CA GLN A 283 -58.89 -73.30 3.89
C GLN A 283 -60.04 -74.14 4.51
N ARG A 284 -60.98 -73.51 5.16
CA ARG A 284 -62.14 -74.21 5.73
C ARG A 284 -63.20 -74.73 4.67
N PHE A 285 -63.11 -74.17 3.43
CA PHE A 285 -63.99 -74.62 2.32
C PHE A 285 -63.33 -75.62 1.39
N VAL A 286 -62.02 -75.85 1.56
CA VAL A 286 -61.31 -76.93 0.83
C VAL A 286 -61.59 -78.23 1.52
N LEU A 287 -62.56 -78.93 0.97
CA LEU A 287 -62.96 -80.32 1.33
C LEU A 287 -62.40 -81.29 0.31
#